data_20d7bc3c04c8f0cfb2777c3da68662a6
#
_entry.id   20d7bc3c04c8f0cfb2777c3da68662a6
#
_cell.length_a   1.000
_cell.length_b   1.000
_cell.length_c   1.000
_cell.angle_alpha   90.00
_cell.angle_beta   90.00
_cell.angle_gamma   90.00
#
_symmetry.space_group_name_H-M   'P 1'
#
loop_
_entity.id
_entity.type
_entity.pdbx_description
1 polymer ?
#
loop_
_entity_poly.entity_id
_entity_poly.type
_entity_poly.pdbx_seq_one_letter_code
_entity_poly.pdbx_strand_id
1 'polypeptide(L)' 'MCLAVPMKITAIDGFQCTCEAKGIEREVSLFMLQHEKVELGDHVLVHVGYAIQTV' A
#
# COMPACT_ATOMS: atom_id res chain seq x y z
N MET A 1 -0.11 16.88 10.89
CA MET A 1 0.17 16.81 9.45
C MET A 1 0.32 15.36 9.04
N CYS A 2 -0.38 14.95 8.00
CA CYS A 2 -0.32 13.57 7.52
C CYS A 2 0.63 13.48 6.34
N LEU A 3 1.54 12.52 6.41
CA LEU A 3 2.50 12.31 5.34
C LEU A 3 2.29 10.93 4.73
N ALA A 4 2.33 10.87 3.41
CA ALA A 4 2.29 9.59 2.73
C ALA A 4 3.68 8.97 2.77
N VAL A 5 3.74 7.68 3.05
CA VAL A 5 4.98 6.94 3.18
C VAL A 5 5.03 5.89 2.08
N PRO A 6 6.11 5.84 1.29
CA PRO A 6 6.23 4.79 0.28
C PRO A 6 6.51 3.45 0.96
N MET A 7 5.73 2.45 0.59
CA MET A 7 5.87 1.12 1.14
C MET A 7 5.76 0.09 0.03
N LYS A 8 6.41 -1.05 0.21
CA LYS A 8 6.42 -2.11 -0.77
C LYS A 8 5.37 -3.15 -0.43
N ILE A 9 4.59 -3.54 -1.42
CA ILE A 9 3.55 -4.55 -1.22
C ILE A 9 4.19 -5.93 -1.14
N THR A 10 3.95 -6.64 -0.05
CA THR A 10 4.50 -7.98 0.16
C THR A 10 3.43 -9.06 0.09
N ALA A 11 2.15 -8.70 0.24
CA ALA A 11 1.05 -9.67 0.13
C ALA A 11 -0.20 -8.90 -0.24
N ILE A 12 -1.08 -9.54 -1.01
CA ILE A 12 -2.35 -8.95 -1.44
C ILE A 12 -3.47 -9.95 -1.19
N ASP A 13 -4.57 -9.45 -0.63
CA ASP A 13 -5.78 -10.25 -0.42
C ASP A 13 -6.99 -9.37 -0.69
N GLY A 14 -7.49 -9.44 -1.94
CA GLY A 14 -8.62 -8.61 -2.34
C GLY A 14 -8.25 -7.13 -2.33
N PHE A 15 -8.98 -6.35 -1.56
CA PHE A 15 -8.70 -4.92 -1.43
C PHE A 15 -7.81 -4.60 -0.23
N GLN A 16 -7.20 -5.64 0.35
CA GLN A 16 -6.26 -5.42 1.44
C GLN A 16 -4.91 -5.98 1.05
N CYS A 17 -3.87 -5.35 1.54
CA CYS A 17 -2.53 -5.83 1.29
C CYS A 17 -1.67 -5.58 2.52
N THR A 18 -0.54 -6.28 2.54
CA THR A 18 0.48 -6.04 3.55
C THR A 18 1.60 -5.27 2.86
N CYS A 19 2.00 -4.17 3.46
CA CYS A 19 3.08 -3.35 2.93
C CYS A 19 4.19 -3.28 3.96
N GLU A 20 5.42 -3.15 3.47
CA GLU A 20 6.59 -3.17 4.32
C GLU A 20 7.50 -1.99 3.98
N ALA A 21 8.05 -1.37 5.01
CA ALA A 21 9.04 -0.33 4.85
C ALA A 21 9.99 -0.42 6.03
N LYS A 22 11.28 -0.54 5.75
CA LYS A 22 12.33 -0.57 6.78
C LYS A 22 12.06 -1.63 7.85
N GLY A 23 11.57 -2.80 7.44
CA GLY A 23 11.32 -3.90 8.34
C GLY A 23 10.02 -3.83 9.11
N ILE A 24 9.21 -2.80 8.88
CA ILE A 24 7.91 -2.65 9.55
C ILE A 24 6.83 -3.00 8.55
N GLU A 25 5.93 -3.91 8.95
CA GLU A 25 4.82 -4.31 8.10
C GLU A 25 3.52 -3.70 8.61
N ARG A 26 2.66 -3.32 7.66
CA ARG A 26 1.36 -2.74 7.97
C ARG A 26 0.31 -3.30 7.02
N GLU A 27 -0.90 -3.49 7.54
CA GLU A 27 -2.04 -3.78 6.70
C GLU A 27 -2.53 -2.48 6.08
N VAL A 28 -2.75 -2.52 4.76
CA VAL A 28 -3.10 -1.32 4.01
C VAL A 28 -4.28 -1.64 3.11
N SER A 29 -5.22 -0.72 3.03
CA SER A 29 -6.38 -0.88 2.15
C SER A 29 -6.03 -0.43 0.74
N LEU A 30 -6.40 -1.23 -0.25
CA LEU A 30 -6.24 -0.88 -1.66
C LEU A 30 -7.51 -0.29 -2.25
N PHE A 31 -8.49 0.04 -1.40
CA PHE A 31 -9.79 0.48 -1.88
C PHE A 31 -9.68 1.72 -2.78
N MET A 32 -8.77 2.61 -2.47
CA MET A 32 -8.59 3.84 -3.26
C MET A 32 -7.90 3.58 -4.59
N LEU A 33 -7.32 2.40 -4.77
CA LEU A 33 -6.61 2.04 -6.00
C LEU A 33 -7.32 0.92 -6.75
N GLN A 34 -8.61 0.73 -6.51
CA GLN A 34 -9.32 -0.40 -7.12
C GLN A 34 -9.43 -0.29 -8.64
N HIS A 35 -9.20 0.89 -9.19
CA HIS A 35 -9.20 1.11 -10.63
C HIS A 35 -7.82 0.91 -11.26
N GLU A 36 -6.82 0.55 -10.46
CA GLU A 36 -5.47 0.33 -10.96
C GLU A 36 -5.06 -1.12 -10.70
N LYS A 37 -4.20 -1.62 -11.57
CA LYS A 37 -3.67 -2.97 -11.37
C LYS A 37 -2.44 -2.89 -10.50
N VAL A 38 -2.56 -3.41 -9.28
CA VAL A 38 -1.49 -3.38 -8.29
C VAL A 38 -1.02 -4.80 -8.06
N GLU A 39 0.31 -5.00 -8.04
CA GLU A 39 0.90 -6.33 -7.95
C GLU A 39 1.91 -6.40 -6.82
N LEU A 40 2.23 -7.64 -6.43
CA LEU A 40 3.27 -7.87 -5.44
C LEU A 40 4.57 -7.24 -5.91
N GLY A 41 5.27 -6.60 -4.97
CA GLY A 41 6.52 -5.93 -5.28
C GLY A 41 6.36 -4.48 -5.67
N ASP A 42 5.14 -4.05 -5.95
CA ASP A 42 4.91 -2.65 -6.29
C ASP A 42 5.08 -1.78 -5.06
N HIS A 43 5.48 -0.55 -5.28
CA HIS A 43 5.56 0.45 -4.21
C HIS A 43 4.35 1.36 -4.30
N VAL A 44 3.75 1.64 -3.15
CA VAL A 44 2.60 2.53 -3.07
C VAL A 44 2.84 3.56 -1.97
N LEU A 45 2.20 4.71 -2.12
CA LEU A 45 2.20 5.70 -1.06
C LEU A 45 1.05 5.38 -0.11
N VAL A 46 1.36 5.26 1.17
CA VAL A 46 0.41 4.88 2.19
C VAL A 46 0.13 6.08 3.10
N HIS A 47 -1.15 6.38 3.27
CA HIS A 47 -1.59 7.51 4.06
C HIS A 47 -2.75 7.05 4.94
N VAL A 48 -2.56 7.09 6.25
CA VAL A 48 -3.58 6.70 7.24
C VAL A 48 -4.17 5.31 6.95
N GLY A 49 -3.30 4.36 6.58
CA GLY A 49 -3.72 2.98 6.34
C GLY A 49 -4.30 2.73 4.96
N TYR A 50 -4.29 3.71 4.06
CA TYR A 50 -4.77 3.56 2.69
C TYR A 50 -3.65 3.77 1.69
N ALA A 51 -3.60 2.90 0.69
CA ALA A 51 -2.72 3.14 -0.44
C ALA A 51 -3.43 4.14 -1.36
N ILE A 52 -2.78 5.26 -1.63
CA ILE A 52 -3.42 6.34 -2.37
C ILE A 52 -2.84 6.54 -3.76
N GLN A 53 -1.67 5.99 -4.02
CA GLN A 53 -1.00 6.21 -5.30
C GLN A 53 0.10 5.17 -5.47
N THR A 54 0.24 4.67 -6.70
CA THR A 54 1.39 3.84 -7.03
C THR A 54 2.59 4.73 -7.31
N VAL A 55 3.75 4.21 -6.98
CA VAL A 55 5.00 4.96 -7.20
C VAL A 55 5.71 4.46 -8.44
#